data_888edb2fdb80bff69f768774797e6873
#
_entry.id   888edb2fdb80bff69f768774797e6873
#
_cell.length_a   1.000
_cell.length_b   1.000
_cell.length_c   1.000
_cell.angle_alpha   90.00
_cell.angle_beta   90.00
_cell.angle_gamma   90.00
#
_symmetry.space_group_name_H-M   'P 1'
#
loop_
_entity.id
_entity.type
_entity.pdbx_description
1 polymer ?
#
loop_
_entity_poly.entity_id
_entity_poly.type
_entity_poly.pdbx_seq_one_letter_code
_entity_poly.pdbx_strand_id
1 'polypeptide(L)'
;MGYCPNDAGFAVRSSLRGLWFASDLPQLAEDRSPLMSLLFAAIGATVTALLETTLGPHLTVGNANVHPVLVAAVIWTIAAGIDGGIVFAFVGGLVLDILLGRPLGASAFALLVAVGGAALIAHPLPRLRTLAPIVAVPILSLVHSVLIYVLTSAGQGPGAVADPIGLFIPGAIYDGLIGLLVGPLAVSIHDRRAVVERLEW
;
A
#
# COMPACT_ATOMS: atom_id res chain seq x y z
N MET A 1 -40.87 55.25 -29.92
CA MET A 1 -40.55 54.53 -28.68
C MET A 1 -40.28 53.10 -29.08
N GLY A 2 -39.02 52.78 -29.30
CA GLY A 2 -38.54 51.43 -29.66
C GLY A 2 -37.48 51.02 -28.67
N TYR A 3 -37.78 50.07 -27.83
CA TYR A 3 -36.88 49.47 -26.82
C TYR A 3 -36.05 48.40 -27.50
N CYS A 4 -34.74 48.57 -27.57
CA CYS A 4 -33.80 47.51 -27.95
C CYS A 4 -33.47 46.66 -26.73
N PRO A 5 -33.67 45.35 -26.73
CA PRO A 5 -33.19 44.49 -25.67
C PRO A 5 -31.83 43.92 -26.03
N ASN A 6 -30.83 44.34 -25.28
CA ASN A 6 -29.90 43.49 -24.57
C ASN A 6 -28.97 42.53 -25.37
N ASP A 7 -28.07 43.11 -26.16
CA ASP A 7 -26.94 42.35 -26.76
C ASP A 7 -25.79 42.07 -25.75
N ALA A 8 -25.88 42.64 -24.54
CA ALA A 8 -24.87 42.47 -23.50
C ALA A 8 -24.85 41.06 -22.90
N GLY A 9 -25.97 40.32 -22.94
CA GLY A 9 -26.08 38.98 -22.36
C GLY A 9 -25.39 37.90 -23.17
N PHE A 10 -25.20 38.11 -24.49
CA PHE A 10 -24.58 37.12 -25.37
C PHE A 10 -23.04 37.16 -25.29
N ALA A 11 -22.50 38.36 -25.19
CA ALA A 11 -21.04 38.57 -25.07
C ALA A 11 -20.47 38.05 -23.72
N VAL A 12 -21.23 38.16 -22.64
CA VAL A 12 -20.81 37.67 -21.31
C VAL A 12 -20.80 36.12 -21.28
N ARG A 13 -21.75 35.45 -21.94
CA ARG A 13 -21.79 33.98 -21.99
C ARG A 13 -20.68 33.36 -22.85
N SER A 14 -20.21 34.03 -23.89
CA SER A 14 -19.09 33.54 -24.69
C SER A 14 -17.74 33.73 -23.97
N SER A 15 -17.61 34.78 -23.17
CA SER A 15 -16.42 35.01 -22.34
C SER A 15 -16.29 33.98 -21.19
N LEU A 16 -17.42 33.54 -20.62
CA LEU A 16 -17.41 32.56 -19.54
C LEU A 16 -17.07 31.13 -20.02
N ARG A 17 -17.31 30.79 -21.29
CA ARG A 17 -16.91 29.47 -21.81
C ARG A 17 -15.40 29.30 -21.94
N GLY A 18 -14.65 30.40 -22.14
CA GLY A 18 -13.19 30.35 -22.19
C GLY A 18 -12.56 30.19 -20.80
N LEU A 19 -13.25 30.58 -19.72
CA LEU A 19 -12.77 30.44 -18.36
C LEU A 19 -12.87 29.00 -17.81
N TRP A 20 -13.82 28.23 -18.30
CA TRP A 20 -13.94 26.80 -17.90
C TRP A 20 -12.80 25.96 -18.46
N PHE A 21 -12.28 26.26 -19.66
CA PHE A 21 -11.13 25.57 -20.21
C PHE A 21 -9.80 25.94 -19.54
N ALA A 22 -9.72 27.15 -18.96
CA ALA A 22 -8.51 27.58 -18.24
C ALA A 22 -8.42 27.03 -16.82
N SER A 23 -9.54 26.61 -16.21
CA SER A 23 -9.56 25.99 -14.88
C SER A 23 -9.11 24.52 -14.87
N ASP A 24 -9.13 23.86 -16.04
CA ASP A 24 -8.78 22.44 -16.15
C ASP A 24 -7.26 22.23 -16.38
N LEU A 25 -6.54 23.27 -16.79
CA LEU A 25 -5.09 23.19 -17.06
C LEU A 25 -4.24 22.95 -15.81
N PRO A 26 -4.57 23.50 -14.59
CA PRO A 26 -3.85 23.17 -13.37
C PRO A 26 -4.04 21.72 -12.95
N GLN A 27 -5.22 21.15 -13.18
CA GLN A 27 -5.53 19.76 -12.79
C GLN A 27 -4.71 18.73 -13.56
N LEU A 28 -4.35 19.00 -14.83
CA LEU A 28 -3.50 18.13 -15.63
C LEU A 28 -2.02 18.14 -15.20
N ALA A 29 -1.59 19.19 -14.52
CA ALA A 29 -0.23 19.28 -13.96
C ALA A 29 -0.15 18.61 -12.58
N GLU A 30 -1.25 18.60 -11.82
CA GLU A 30 -1.36 17.99 -10.49
C GLU A 30 -1.48 16.45 -10.57
N ASP A 31 -1.90 15.93 -11.73
CA ASP A 31 -2.10 14.50 -11.98
C ASP A 31 -0.78 13.71 -12.19
N ARG A 32 0.37 14.38 -12.20
CA ARG A 32 1.69 13.71 -12.28
C ARG A 32 2.18 13.14 -10.94
N SER A 33 1.73 13.72 -9.85
CA SER A 33 2.14 13.28 -8.50
C SER A 33 1.66 11.86 -8.14
N PRO A 34 0.42 11.43 -8.45
CA PRO A 34 -0.03 10.07 -8.16
C PRO A 34 0.72 9.02 -8.99
N LEU A 35 0.98 9.25 -10.28
CA LEU A 35 1.71 8.30 -11.12
C LEU A 35 3.14 8.06 -10.62
N MET A 36 3.84 9.10 -10.19
CA MET A 36 5.17 8.97 -9.60
C MET A 36 5.13 8.13 -8.31
N SER A 37 4.15 8.37 -7.43
CA SER A 37 3.98 7.59 -6.20
C SER A 37 3.71 6.11 -6.50
N LEU A 38 2.88 5.80 -7.49
CA LEU A 38 2.57 4.43 -7.90
C LEU A 38 3.79 3.72 -8.50
N LEU A 39 4.61 4.43 -9.29
CA LEU A 39 5.87 3.90 -9.83
C LEU A 39 6.86 3.58 -8.69
N PHE A 40 7.02 4.48 -7.72
CA PHE A 40 7.85 4.20 -6.55
C PHE A 40 7.32 3.03 -5.72
N ALA A 41 6.01 2.88 -5.59
CA ALA A 41 5.40 1.73 -4.93
C ALA A 41 5.72 0.43 -5.66
N ALA A 42 5.61 0.40 -7.00
CA ALA A 42 5.90 -0.79 -7.81
C ALA A 42 7.39 -1.18 -7.77
N ILE A 43 8.29 -0.19 -7.87
CA ILE A 43 9.74 -0.42 -7.76
C ILE A 43 10.09 -0.91 -6.35
N GLY A 44 9.57 -0.25 -5.32
CA GLY A 44 9.77 -0.63 -3.92
C GLY A 44 9.28 -2.05 -3.64
N ALA A 45 8.10 -2.42 -4.17
CA ALA A 45 7.54 -3.74 -4.05
C ALA A 45 8.44 -4.82 -4.69
N THR A 46 8.95 -4.56 -5.89
CA THR A 46 9.85 -5.48 -6.59
C THR A 46 11.16 -5.67 -5.82
N VAL A 47 11.78 -4.56 -5.38
CA VAL A 47 13.01 -4.62 -4.59
C VAL A 47 12.79 -5.37 -3.29
N THR A 48 11.70 -5.12 -2.58
CA THR A 48 11.40 -5.79 -1.31
C THR A 48 11.10 -7.28 -1.52
N ALA A 49 10.45 -7.66 -2.62
CA ALA A 49 10.22 -9.07 -2.98
C ALA A 49 11.53 -9.81 -3.30
N LEU A 50 12.46 -9.16 -3.99
CA LEU A 50 13.79 -9.72 -4.23
C LEU A 50 14.57 -9.86 -2.92
N LEU A 51 14.50 -8.88 -2.02
CA LEU A 51 15.11 -8.97 -0.70
C LEU A 51 14.52 -10.12 0.13
N GLU A 52 13.20 -10.30 0.10
CA GLU A 52 12.52 -11.40 0.81
C GLU A 52 13.00 -12.76 0.33
N THR A 53 13.12 -12.96 -0.97
CA THR A 53 13.54 -14.26 -1.54
C THR A 53 15.04 -14.51 -1.38
N THR A 54 15.88 -13.49 -1.36
CA THR A 54 17.33 -13.63 -1.21
C THR A 54 17.76 -13.70 0.25
N LEU A 55 17.18 -12.89 1.12
CA LEU A 55 17.54 -12.82 2.54
C LEU A 55 16.69 -13.77 3.40
N GLY A 56 15.48 -14.11 2.98
CA GLY A 56 14.56 -14.98 3.72
C GLY A 56 15.21 -16.27 4.24
N PRO A 57 15.92 -17.05 3.40
CA PRO A 57 16.61 -18.26 3.85
C PRO A 57 17.69 -18.05 4.90
N HIS A 58 18.25 -16.82 5.00
CA HIS A 58 19.34 -16.45 5.92
C HIS A 58 18.80 -15.79 7.20
N LEU A 59 17.59 -15.28 7.18
CA LEU A 59 16.93 -14.60 8.30
C LEU A 59 15.95 -15.49 9.07
N THR A 60 15.94 -16.79 8.78
CA THR A 60 15.12 -17.74 9.54
C THR A 60 15.69 -17.88 10.96
N VAL A 61 14.92 -17.45 11.96
CA VAL A 61 15.20 -17.71 13.36
C VAL A 61 14.29 -18.82 13.83
N GLY A 62 14.86 -20.01 13.99
CA GLY A 62 14.07 -21.24 14.20
C GLY A 62 13.30 -21.63 12.93
N ASN A 63 11.99 -21.77 13.03
CA ASN A 63 11.10 -22.13 11.90
C ASN A 63 10.34 -20.91 11.35
N ALA A 64 10.60 -19.70 11.82
CA ALA A 64 9.85 -18.50 11.45
C ALA A 64 10.43 -17.85 10.21
N ASN A 65 9.57 -17.54 9.25
CA ASN A 65 9.89 -16.73 8.09
C ASN A 65 9.45 -15.29 8.34
N VAL A 66 10.28 -14.34 7.98
CA VAL A 66 9.96 -12.91 7.97
C VAL A 66 9.35 -12.56 6.63
N HIS A 67 8.33 -11.69 6.64
CA HIS A 67 7.62 -11.25 5.43
C HIS A 67 7.85 -9.75 5.17
N PRO A 68 9.05 -9.32 4.69
CA PRO A 68 9.37 -7.91 4.44
C PRO A 68 8.41 -7.24 3.48
N VAL A 69 7.92 -7.93 2.45
CA VAL A 69 6.96 -7.37 1.48
C VAL A 69 5.65 -7.00 2.17
N LEU A 70 5.15 -7.85 3.07
CA LEU A 70 3.94 -7.56 3.85
C LEU A 70 4.14 -6.34 4.75
N VAL A 71 5.24 -6.31 5.50
CA VAL A 71 5.55 -5.19 6.41
C VAL A 71 5.64 -3.89 5.62
N ALA A 72 6.35 -3.89 4.49
CA ALA A 72 6.48 -2.72 3.64
C ALA A 72 5.15 -2.27 3.03
N ALA A 73 4.31 -3.22 2.55
CA ALA A 73 2.99 -2.92 2.00
C ALA A 73 2.05 -2.27 3.03
N VAL A 74 2.02 -2.81 4.26
CA VAL A 74 1.22 -2.27 5.37
C VAL A 74 1.70 -0.87 5.76
N ILE A 75 3.00 -0.68 5.93
CA ILE A 75 3.59 0.63 6.28
C ILE A 75 3.32 1.64 5.16
N TRP A 76 3.51 1.24 3.89
CA TRP A 76 3.24 2.12 2.75
C TRP A 76 1.78 2.55 2.70
N THR A 77 0.85 1.64 2.93
CA THR A 77 -0.59 1.93 2.98
C THR A 77 -0.92 2.95 4.05
N ILE A 78 -0.36 2.80 5.24
CA ILE A 78 -0.58 3.72 6.36
C ILE A 78 0.08 5.08 6.10
N ALA A 79 1.27 5.11 5.50
CA ALA A 79 2.03 6.34 5.25
C ALA A 79 1.55 7.11 4.01
N ALA A 80 1.43 6.44 2.87
CA ALA A 80 1.18 7.07 1.56
C ALA A 80 -0.26 6.91 1.06
N GLY A 81 -1.08 6.09 1.72
CA GLY A 81 -2.47 5.86 1.35
C GLY A 81 -2.70 4.52 0.66
N ILE A 82 -3.99 4.20 0.47
CA ILE A 82 -4.44 2.89 -0.01
C ILE A 82 -4.04 2.62 -1.48
N ASP A 83 -4.04 3.64 -2.34
CA ASP A 83 -3.76 3.48 -3.77
C ASP A 83 -2.35 2.94 -4.01
N GLY A 84 -1.34 3.55 -3.38
CA GLY A 84 0.03 3.07 -3.40
C GLY A 84 0.19 1.69 -2.75
N GLY A 85 -0.56 1.44 -1.68
CA GLY A 85 -0.59 0.15 -0.99
C GLY A 85 -1.11 -0.99 -1.87
N ILE A 86 -2.19 -0.75 -2.63
CA ILE A 86 -2.76 -1.73 -3.57
C ILE A 86 -1.74 -2.09 -4.65
N VAL A 87 -1.09 -1.09 -5.26
CA VAL A 87 -0.05 -1.32 -6.28
C VAL A 87 1.12 -2.09 -5.69
N PHE A 88 1.56 -1.71 -4.48
CA PHE A 88 2.65 -2.39 -3.78
C PHE A 88 2.31 -3.87 -3.51
N ALA A 89 1.11 -4.15 -2.98
CA ALA A 89 0.65 -5.50 -2.67
C ALA A 89 0.49 -6.36 -3.93
N PHE A 90 -0.09 -5.80 -4.98
CA PHE A 90 -0.33 -6.51 -6.23
C PHE A 90 0.98 -6.86 -6.94
N VAL A 91 1.83 -5.87 -7.17
CA VAL A 91 3.13 -6.07 -7.85
C VAL A 91 4.05 -6.96 -7.00
N GLY A 92 4.20 -6.64 -5.71
CA GLY A 92 5.05 -7.43 -4.79
C GLY A 92 4.58 -8.86 -4.65
N GLY A 93 3.26 -9.07 -4.54
CA GLY A 93 2.66 -10.41 -4.46
C GLY A 93 2.85 -11.24 -5.72
N LEU A 94 2.66 -10.66 -6.91
CA LEU A 94 2.92 -11.35 -8.18
C LEU A 94 4.40 -11.72 -8.33
N VAL A 95 5.30 -10.80 -7.98
CA VAL A 95 6.74 -11.07 -8.03
C VAL A 95 7.11 -12.21 -7.06
N LEU A 96 6.55 -12.21 -5.84
CA LEU A 96 6.75 -13.29 -4.88
C LEU A 96 6.22 -14.63 -5.40
N ASP A 97 5.03 -14.67 -6.01
CA ASP A 97 4.46 -15.90 -6.56
C ASP A 97 5.36 -16.50 -7.65
N ILE A 98 5.91 -15.65 -8.53
CA ILE A 98 6.83 -16.06 -9.59
C ILE A 98 8.15 -16.58 -8.99
N LEU A 99 8.73 -15.86 -8.03
CA LEU A 99 10.04 -16.21 -7.45
C LEU A 99 9.98 -17.47 -6.57
N LEU A 100 8.85 -17.67 -5.88
CA LEU A 100 8.65 -18.81 -4.99
C LEU A 100 7.97 -20.02 -5.67
N GLY A 101 7.61 -19.91 -6.96
CA GLY A 101 6.92 -20.95 -7.70
C GLY A 101 5.54 -21.31 -7.15
N ARG A 102 4.86 -20.34 -6.53
CA ARG A 102 3.50 -20.49 -5.98
C ARG A 102 2.44 -20.30 -7.06
N PRO A 103 1.18 -20.75 -6.82
CA PRO A 103 0.08 -20.41 -7.72
C PRO A 103 -0.02 -18.90 -7.88
N LEU A 104 -0.02 -18.42 -9.13
CA LEU A 104 -0.09 -16.98 -9.44
C LEU A 104 -1.33 -16.34 -8.80
N GLY A 105 -1.12 -15.26 -8.10
CA GLY A 105 -2.16 -14.51 -7.42
C GLY A 105 -2.37 -14.86 -5.94
N ALA A 106 -1.80 -15.96 -5.44
CA ALA A 106 -1.97 -16.36 -4.04
C ALA A 106 -1.38 -15.32 -3.07
N SER A 107 -0.11 -14.95 -3.26
CA SER A 107 0.54 -13.92 -2.44
C SER A 107 -0.04 -12.53 -2.72
N ALA A 108 -0.37 -12.23 -3.99
CA ALA A 108 -1.01 -10.96 -4.33
C ALA A 108 -2.36 -10.78 -3.63
N PHE A 109 -3.21 -11.81 -3.63
CA PHE A 109 -4.49 -11.78 -2.94
C PHE A 109 -4.32 -11.63 -1.42
N ALA A 110 -3.44 -12.40 -0.80
CA ALA A 110 -3.19 -12.32 0.63
C ALA A 110 -2.64 -10.96 1.06
N LEU A 111 -1.76 -10.35 0.26
CA LEU A 111 -1.24 -8.99 0.49
C LEU A 111 -2.32 -7.92 0.28
N LEU A 112 -3.20 -8.07 -0.72
CA LEU A 112 -4.32 -7.14 -0.92
C LEU A 112 -5.29 -7.15 0.26
N VAL A 113 -5.59 -8.31 0.83
CA VAL A 113 -6.39 -8.43 2.06
C VAL A 113 -5.69 -7.75 3.23
N ALA A 114 -4.36 -7.91 3.37
CA ALA A 114 -3.59 -7.24 4.41
C ALA A 114 -3.60 -5.70 4.23
N VAL A 115 -3.41 -5.19 3.00
CA VAL A 115 -3.49 -3.76 2.68
C VAL A 115 -4.88 -3.19 2.97
N GLY A 116 -5.95 -3.91 2.59
CA GLY A 116 -7.32 -3.53 2.93
C GLY A 116 -7.53 -3.45 4.44
N GLY A 117 -7.04 -4.44 5.19
CA GLY A 117 -7.06 -4.46 6.66
C GLY A 117 -6.26 -3.29 7.28
N ALA A 118 -5.09 -2.97 6.72
CA ALA A 118 -4.28 -1.84 7.16
C ALA A 118 -5.01 -0.50 6.98
N ALA A 119 -5.67 -0.32 5.83
CA ALA A 119 -6.47 0.87 5.55
C ALA A 119 -7.66 1.00 6.53
N LEU A 120 -8.34 -0.11 6.83
CA LEU A 120 -9.44 -0.13 7.81
C LEU A 120 -8.97 0.22 9.23
N ILE A 121 -7.80 -0.27 9.65
CA ILE A 121 -7.22 0.04 10.97
C ILE A 121 -6.76 1.49 11.05
N ALA A 122 -6.17 2.03 9.98
CA ALA A 122 -5.63 3.38 9.95
C ALA A 122 -6.72 4.47 9.85
N HIS A 123 -7.87 4.17 9.23
CA HIS A 123 -8.92 5.13 8.94
C HIS A 123 -9.53 5.80 10.19
N PRO A 124 -9.93 5.08 11.27
CA PRO A 124 -10.58 5.67 12.44
C PRO A 124 -9.63 6.40 13.41
N LEU A 125 -8.30 6.30 13.21
CA LEU A 125 -7.31 6.74 14.20
C LEU A 125 -6.27 7.73 13.64
N PRO A 126 -6.67 8.89 13.09
CA PRO A 126 -5.73 9.85 12.48
C PRO A 126 -4.68 10.36 13.48
N ARG A 127 -5.02 10.46 14.76
CA ARG A 127 -4.08 10.89 15.83
C ARG A 127 -3.08 9.81 16.24
N LEU A 128 -3.41 8.55 16.01
CA LEU A 128 -2.56 7.39 16.35
C LEU A 128 -1.93 6.75 15.10
N ARG A 129 -1.98 7.43 13.97
CA ARG A 129 -1.48 6.92 12.68
C ARG A 129 -0.03 6.44 12.76
N THR A 130 0.80 7.14 13.52
CA THR A 130 2.20 6.76 13.73
C THR A 130 2.35 5.44 14.51
N LEU A 131 1.38 5.12 15.38
CA LEU A 131 1.38 3.88 16.16
C LEU A 131 0.60 2.75 15.48
N ALA A 132 -0.21 3.06 14.48
CA ALA A 132 -1.02 2.08 13.75
C ALA A 132 -0.20 0.89 13.19
N PRO A 133 1.01 1.05 12.63
CA PRO A 133 1.82 -0.07 12.16
C PRO A 133 2.16 -1.08 13.24
N ILE A 134 2.33 -0.66 14.49
CA ILE A 134 2.71 -1.52 15.62
C ILE A 134 1.66 -2.61 15.86
N VAL A 135 0.39 -2.26 15.72
CA VAL A 135 -0.73 -3.19 15.94
C VAL A 135 -1.15 -3.87 14.62
N ALA A 136 -1.13 -3.12 13.52
CA ALA A 136 -1.57 -3.62 12.23
C ALA A 136 -0.65 -4.72 11.70
N VAL A 137 0.68 -4.54 11.74
CA VAL A 137 1.63 -5.49 11.16
C VAL A 137 1.49 -6.90 11.74
N PRO A 138 1.54 -7.15 13.06
CA PRO A 138 1.47 -8.51 13.59
C PRO A 138 0.10 -9.17 13.32
N ILE A 139 -0.99 -8.42 13.39
CA ILE A 139 -2.33 -8.96 13.12
C ILE A 139 -2.44 -9.35 11.64
N LEU A 140 -2.02 -8.46 10.74
CA LEU A 140 -2.12 -8.70 9.30
C LEU A 140 -1.11 -9.75 8.82
N SER A 141 0.02 -9.92 9.51
CA SER A 141 0.97 -11.01 9.27
C SER A 141 0.34 -12.38 9.58
N LEU A 142 -0.40 -12.50 10.68
CA LEU A 142 -1.15 -13.72 10.98
C LEU A 142 -2.21 -14.01 9.90
N VAL A 143 -3.00 -13.00 9.53
CA VAL A 143 -4.03 -13.14 8.48
C VAL A 143 -3.40 -13.56 7.17
N HIS A 144 -2.31 -12.91 6.76
CA HIS A 144 -1.56 -13.24 5.55
C HIS A 144 -1.05 -14.69 5.57
N SER A 145 -0.42 -15.12 6.68
CA SER A 145 0.11 -16.47 6.83
C SER A 145 -0.98 -17.54 6.73
N VAL A 146 -2.13 -17.31 7.36
CA VAL A 146 -3.29 -18.20 7.27
C VAL A 146 -3.83 -18.25 5.85
N LEU A 147 -3.96 -17.11 5.16
CA LEU A 147 -4.43 -17.05 3.78
C LEU A 147 -3.50 -17.81 2.83
N ILE A 148 -2.19 -17.57 2.93
CA ILE A 148 -1.20 -18.30 2.11
C ILE A 148 -1.29 -19.79 2.37
N TYR A 149 -1.39 -20.22 3.63
CA TYR A 149 -1.55 -21.61 3.99
C TYR A 149 -2.80 -22.24 3.34
N VAL A 150 -3.95 -21.58 3.45
CA VAL A 150 -5.21 -22.05 2.87
C VAL A 150 -5.13 -22.12 1.34
N LEU A 151 -4.60 -21.09 0.69
CA LEU A 151 -4.51 -21.02 -0.77
C LEU A 151 -3.53 -22.05 -1.35
N THR A 152 -2.41 -22.28 -0.67
CA THR A 152 -1.42 -23.27 -1.13
C THR A 152 -1.83 -24.71 -0.80
N SER A 153 -2.47 -24.95 0.35
CA SER A 153 -2.95 -26.27 0.72
C SER A 153 -4.12 -26.74 -0.14
N ALA A 154 -4.94 -25.84 -0.65
CA ALA A 154 -6.04 -26.16 -1.56
C ALA A 154 -5.53 -26.80 -2.89
N GLY A 155 -4.28 -26.47 -3.31
CA GLY A 155 -3.68 -27.03 -4.52
C GLY A 155 -2.85 -28.31 -4.31
N GLN A 156 -2.39 -28.58 -3.08
CA GLN A 156 -1.44 -29.67 -2.79
C GLN A 156 -1.97 -30.76 -1.85
N GLY A 157 -3.18 -30.63 -1.36
CA GLY A 157 -3.79 -31.55 -0.40
C GLY A 157 -3.42 -31.25 1.07
N PRO A 158 -4.23 -31.78 2.03
CA PRO A 158 -3.98 -31.57 3.45
C PRO A 158 -2.77 -32.38 3.91
N GLY A 159 -1.70 -31.73 4.32
CA GLY A 159 -0.50 -32.37 4.86
C GLY A 159 0.84 -31.70 4.58
N ALA A 160 0.84 -30.62 3.80
CA ALA A 160 2.09 -29.95 3.41
C ALA A 160 2.82 -29.24 4.57
N VAL A 161 2.15 -28.95 5.68
CA VAL A 161 2.76 -28.32 6.87
C VAL A 161 2.30 -29.07 8.12
N ALA A 162 3.23 -29.69 8.82
CA ALA A 162 2.94 -30.53 9.99
C ALA A 162 2.51 -29.72 11.25
N ASP A 163 2.96 -28.47 11.36
CA ASP A 163 2.62 -27.56 12.48
C ASP A 163 2.47 -26.11 12.01
N PRO A 164 1.28 -25.71 11.55
CA PRO A 164 1.05 -24.34 11.09
C PRO A 164 1.13 -23.31 12.22
N ILE A 165 0.74 -23.65 13.44
CA ILE A 165 0.72 -22.71 14.58
C ILE A 165 2.15 -22.36 15.00
N GLY A 166 3.02 -23.35 15.08
CA GLY A 166 4.44 -23.17 15.38
C GLY A 166 5.21 -22.34 14.36
N LEU A 167 4.65 -22.21 13.13
CA LEU A 167 5.23 -21.39 12.07
C LEU A 167 4.70 -19.95 12.08
N PHE A 168 3.38 -19.76 12.25
CA PHE A 168 2.71 -18.47 12.08
C PHE A 168 2.98 -17.50 13.24
N ILE A 169 2.97 -18.00 14.48
CA ILE A 169 3.12 -17.14 15.67
C ILE A 169 4.51 -16.49 15.72
N PRO A 170 5.63 -17.23 15.57
CA PRO A 170 6.95 -16.62 15.55
C PRO A 170 7.13 -15.65 14.38
N GLY A 171 6.62 -15.97 13.18
CA GLY A 171 6.66 -15.09 12.02
C GLY A 171 5.96 -13.75 12.29
N ALA A 172 4.75 -13.79 12.84
CA ALA A 172 4.01 -12.58 13.19
C ALA A 172 4.70 -11.71 14.27
N ILE A 173 5.41 -12.34 15.20
CA ILE A 173 6.20 -11.63 16.23
C ILE A 173 7.38 -10.90 15.56
N TYR A 174 8.11 -11.55 14.66
CA TYR A 174 9.22 -10.93 13.94
C TYR A 174 8.76 -9.80 13.02
N ASP A 175 7.69 -10.02 12.24
CA ASP A 175 7.09 -8.99 11.41
C ASP A 175 6.61 -7.81 12.27
N GLY A 176 6.03 -8.10 13.45
CA GLY A 176 5.62 -7.09 14.42
C GLY A 176 6.78 -6.29 14.99
N LEU A 177 7.93 -6.92 15.30
CA LEU A 177 9.13 -6.24 15.75
C LEU A 177 9.70 -5.31 14.67
N ILE A 178 9.73 -5.76 13.42
CA ILE A 178 10.14 -4.92 12.29
C ILE A 178 9.15 -3.76 12.11
N GLY A 179 7.85 -4.03 12.19
CA GLY A 179 6.80 -3.02 12.14
C GLY A 179 6.91 -1.98 13.25
N LEU A 180 7.29 -2.41 14.46
CA LEU A 180 7.55 -1.52 15.60
C LEU A 180 8.73 -0.58 15.36
N LEU A 181 9.82 -1.08 14.77
CA LEU A 181 11.03 -0.30 14.52
C LEU A 181 10.90 0.62 13.29
N VAL A 182 10.42 0.07 12.19
CA VAL A 182 10.40 0.76 10.89
C VAL A 182 9.12 1.56 10.70
N GLY A 183 7.98 1.09 11.22
CA GLY A 183 6.67 1.69 11.00
C GLY A 183 6.57 3.15 11.44
N PRO A 184 6.81 3.48 12.71
CA PRO A 184 6.74 4.85 13.20
C PRO A 184 7.72 5.79 12.50
N LEU A 185 8.92 5.27 12.18
CA LEU A 185 9.94 6.04 11.46
C LEU A 185 9.50 6.39 10.05
N ALA A 186 9.01 5.41 9.30
CA ALA A 186 8.53 5.62 7.92
C ALA A 186 7.37 6.59 7.85
N VAL A 187 6.36 6.43 8.73
CA VAL A 187 5.20 7.34 8.80
C VAL A 187 5.65 8.75 9.17
N SER A 188 6.54 8.90 10.16
CA SER A 188 7.01 10.23 10.60
C SER A 188 7.84 10.95 9.53
N ILE A 189 8.63 10.22 8.74
CA ILE A 189 9.39 10.81 7.61
C ILE A 189 8.43 11.26 6.51
N HIS A 190 7.43 10.45 6.21
CA HIS A 190 6.43 10.81 5.20
C HIS A 190 5.65 12.06 5.58
N ASP A 191 5.17 12.14 6.83
CA ASP A 191 4.41 13.28 7.33
C ASP A 191 5.25 14.57 7.35
N ARG A 192 6.54 14.49 7.68
CA ARG A 192 7.46 15.65 7.63
C ARG A 192 7.64 16.19 6.22
N ARG A 193 7.75 15.32 5.21
CA ARG A 193 7.88 15.75 3.81
C ARG A 193 6.61 16.46 3.32
N ALA A 194 5.44 15.94 3.66
CA ALA A 194 4.16 16.54 3.30
C ALA A 194 3.95 17.93 3.93
N VAL A 195 4.56 18.23 5.09
CA VAL A 195 4.52 19.56 5.71
C VAL A 195 5.44 20.55 4.99
N VAL A 196 6.63 20.12 4.57
CA VAL A 196 7.58 20.99 3.86
C VAL A 196 7.01 21.44 2.52
N GLU A 197 6.42 20.53 1.74
CA GLU A 197 5.78 20.86 0.45
C GLU A 197 4.65 21.90 0.60
N ARG A 198 3.92 21.91 1.72
CA ARG A 198 2.84 22.89 1.97
C ARG A 198 3.35 24.28 2.35
N LEU A 199 4.61 24.42 2.75
CA LEU A 199 5.18 25.70 3.17
C LEU A 199 5.88 26.44 2.01
N GLU A 200 6.07 25.77 0.87
CA GLU A 200 6.68 26.37 -0.33
C GLU A 200 5.67 27.07 -1.27
N TRP A 201 4.37 27.06 -0.91
CA TRP A 201 3.27 27.78 -1.59
C TRP A 201 2.74 28.89 -0.71
#